data_3b132f3ff39961f608d5275e2a80cde5
#
_entry.id   3b132f3ff39961f608d5275e2a80cde5
#
_cell.length_a   1.000
_cell.length_b   1.000
_cell.length_c   1.000
_cell.angle_alpha   90.00
_cell.angle_beta   90.00
_cell.angle_gamma   90.00
#
_symmetry.space_group_name_H-M   'P 1'
#
loop_
_entity.id
_entity.type
_entity.pdbx_description
1 polymer ?
#
loop_
_entity_poly.entity_id
_entity_poly.type
_entity_poly.pdbx_seq_one_letter_code
_entity_poly.pdbx_strand_id
1 'polypeptide(L)'
;MNTLSLVFSGLGGLLFVLILLGHRQLARAIQRPPIPSPRLQQYPPVTVIRPIRGLDIGSRENAMALLDQAYPGELEILFILDTESDPAYPVMVELVQGRRASASRHAEVLLAGRPPSGRTGKLNAMVLGEARAKGELIAFSDSDTRPGPHLVRVLVEELLARPEAGDTFAPIIAQSDETQAADVAYELLVNPWYSASVALAAGSRGELPFIMGQMMVFTRAALAAVGGVHCAEGQFVDDMYIGQCIARAGFKNVMVPYPLRVVTGGLGPRQFIRVFRRWMLFSQAGLPAHFVRPNWVRGILYFSALGATGAALAAGALAGAVLPAAAGALFVWSQVDLQERLGGPKVALKHLWVPVVLPIVAALVTLSTKLNREVDWRGRSYSLDASAKLTSGGGA
;
A
#
# COMPACT_ATOMS: atom_id res chain seq x y z
N MET A 1 47.48 -10.55 -3.13
CA MET A 1 46.12 -10.66 -3.71
C MET A 1 46.33 -10.77 -5.23
N ASN A 2 45.74 -11.77 -5.87
CA ASN A 2 45.88 -11.89 -7.34
C ASN A 2 44.95 -10.85 -8.04
N THR A 3 45.18 -10.62 -9.34
CA THR A 3 44.43 -9.61 -10.14
C THR A 3 42.92 -9.82 -10.06
N LEU A 4 42.44 -11.07 -10.10
CA LEU A 4 41.03 -11.39 -10.00
C LEU A 4 40.44 -10.98 -8.65
N SER A 5 41.16 -11.22 -7.55
CA SER A 5 40.72 -10.77 -6.21
C SER A 5 40.62 -9.24 -6.14
N LEU A 6 41.50 -8.50 -6.76
CA LEU A 6 41.42 -7.02 -6.82
C LEU A 6 40.21 -6.56 -7.61
N VAL A 7 39.95 -7.17 -8.78
CA VAL A 7 38.78 -6.83 -9.61
C VAL A 7 37.46 -7.07 -8.86
N PHE A 8 37.29 -8.27 -8.25
CA PHE A 8 36.08 -8.57 -7.50
C PHE A 8 35.92 -7.70 -6.25
N SER A 9 37.04 -7.38 -5.55
CA SER A 9 37.00 -6.45 -4.41
C SER A 9 36.60 -5.04 -4.85
N GLY A 10 37.11 -4.53 -5.97
CA GLY A 10 36.73 -3.24 -6.51
C GLY A 10 35.26 -3.18 -6.88
N LEU A 11 34.74 -4.21 -7.59
CA LEU A 11 33.33 -4.30 -7.93
C LEU A 11 32.46 -4.41 -6.65
N GLY A 12 32.84 -5.24 -5.70
CA GLY A 12 32.12 -5.39 -4.44
C GLY A 12 32.07 -4.11 -3.62
N GLY A 13 33.19 -3.37 -3.57
CA GLY A 13 33.26 -2.07 -2.91
C GLY A 13 32.32 -1.04 -3.57
N LEU A 14 32.28 -1.00 -4.91
CA LEU A 14 31.33 -0.14 -5.64
C LEU A 14 29.87 -0.51 -5.31
N LEU A 15 29.52 -1.79 -5.36
CA LEU A 15 28.17 -2.28 -5.05
C LEU A 15 27.80 -1.94 -3.61
N PHE A 16 28.71 -2.12 -2.64
CA PHE A 16 28.50 -1.76 -1.24
C PHE A 16 28.17 -0.27 -1.09
N VAL A 17 28.93 0.61 -1.73
CA VAL A 17 28.70 2.07 -1.69
C VAL A 17 27.33 2.41 -2.30
N LEU A 18 26.99 1.86 -3.47
CA LEU A 18 25.72 2.14 -4.13
C LEU A 18 24.51 1.66 -3.30
N ILE A 19 24.58 0.47 -2.69
CA ILE A 19 23.54 -0.04 -1.79
C ILE A 19 23.42 0.86 -0.55
N LEU A 20 24.54 1.28 0.05
CA LEU A 20 24.54 2.16 1.20
C LEU A 20 23.94 3.53 0.89
N LEU A 21 24.25 4.11 -0.26
CA LEU A 21 23.67 5.38 -0.72
C LEU A 21 22.16 5.26 -0.94
N GLY A 22 21.72 4.19 -1.63
CA GLY A 22 20.30 3.92 -1.83
C GLY A 22 19.55 3.72 -0.50
N HIS A 23 20.13 2.96 0.44
CA HIS A 23 19.59 2.82 1.79
C HIS A 23 19.46 4.19 2.50
N ARG A 24 20.51 5.00 2.48
CA ARG A 24 20.49 6.35 3.12
C ARG A 24 19.43 7.25 2.51
N GLN A 25 19.22 7.22 1.22
CA GLN A 25 18.18 8.00 0.55
C GLN A 25 16.78 7.58 1.02
N LEU A 26 16.48 6.28 1.04
CA LEU A 26 15.22 5.75 1.53
C LEU A 26 15.01 6.06 3.02
N ALA A 27 16.03 5.83 3.86
CA ALA A 27 15.95 6.08 5.30
C ALA A 27 15.69 7.57 5.63
N ARG A 28 16.25 8.51 4.84
CA ARG A 28 16.00 9.96 4.98
C ARG A 28 14.61 10.36 4.52
N ALA A 29 14.03 9.67 3.55
CA ALA A 29 12.69 9.95 3.05
C ALA A 29 11.59 9.51 4.02
N ILE A 30 11.88 8.54 4.89
CA ILE A 30 10.94 8.05 5.89
C ILE A 30 10.76 9.11 6.99
N GLN A 31 9.57 9.67 7.07
CA GLN A 31 9.17 10.63 8.12
C GLN A 31 8.12 9.97 9.02
N ARG A 32 8.28 10.18 10.32
CA ARG A 32 7.31 9.76 11.34
C ARG A 32 7.17 10.89 12.38
N PRO A 33 6.56 12.02 11.98
CA PRO A 33 6.36 13.11 12.90
C PRO A 33 5.40 12.71 14.03
N PRO A 34 5.49 13.33 15.20
CA PRO A 34 4.48 13.16 16.24
C PRO A 34 3.13 13.67 15.73
N ILE A 35 2.04 13.08 16.24
CA ILE A 35 0.69 13.52 15.88
C ILE A 35 0.51 14.97 16.36
N PRO A 36 0.20 15.91 15.46
CA PRO A 36 0.04 17.32 15.83
C PRO A 36 -1.19 17.53 16.72
N SER A 37 -1.18 18.56 17.52
CA SER A 37 -2.39 19.05 18.19
C SER A 37 -3.43 19.49 17.16
N PRO A 38 -4.74 19.49 17.49
CA PRO A 38 -5.78 20.02 16.61
C PRO A 38 -5.48 21.45 16.16
N ARG A 39 -5.62 21.70 14.83
CA ARG A 39 -5.23 22.98 14.21
C ARG A 39 -6.40 23.84 13.74
N LEU A 40 -7.57 23.21 13.52
CA LEU A 40 -8.76 23.90 13.03
C LEU A 40 -9.68 24.29 14.19
N GLN A 41 -10.31 25.45 14.07
CA GLN A 41 -11.36 25.86 15.02
C GLN A 41 -12.67 25.14 14.76
N GLN A 42 -12.98 24.87 13.48
CA GLN A 42 -14.15 24.11 13.04
C GLN A 42 -13.69 23.02 12.08
N TYR A 43 -14.25 21.85 12.23
CA TYR A 43 -13.95 20.69 11.39
C TYR A 43 -15.14 20.40 10.49
N PRO A 44 -14.95 20.34 9.16
CA PRO A 44 -16.04 20.02 8.22
C PRO A 44 -16.57 18.60 8.44
N PRO A 45 -17.84 18.34 8.12
CA PRO A 45 -18.38 16.99 8.12
C PRO A 45 -17.63 16.07 7.16
N VAL A 46 -17.30 14.85 7.60
CA VAL A 46 -16.61 13.83 6.79
C VAL A 46 -17.47 12.59 6.68
N THR A 47 -17.63 12.05 5.47
CA THR A 47 -18.13 10.70 5.27
C THR A 47 -16.97 9.77 4.93
N VAL A 48 -16.78 8.70 5.72
CA VAL A 48 -15.83 7.62 5.43
C VAL A 48 -16.58 6.42 4.86
N ILE A 49 -16.24 6.05 3.65
CA ILE A 49 -16.81 4.91 2.92
C ILE A 49 -15.83 3.74 3.03
N ARG A 50 -16.30 2.61 3.53
CA ARG A 50 -15.52 1.39 3.67
C ARG A 50 -16.16 0.23 2.91
N PRO A 51 -15.69 -0.06 1.68
CA PRO A 51 -16.04 -1.29 0.98
C PRO A 51 -15.58 -2.52 1.76
N ILE A 52 -16.46 -3.51 1.91
CA ILE A 52 -16.18 -4.73 2.65
C ILE A 52 -16.61 -5.94 1.82
N ARG A 53 -15.75 -6.96 1.78
CA ARG A 53 -16.09 -8.26 1.21
C ARG A 53 -15.35 -9.38 1.95
N GLY A 54 -16.10 -10.23 2.62
CA GLY A 54 -15.57 -11.27 3.50
C GLY A 54 -14.94 -10.72 4.78
N LEU A 55 -14.50 -11.62 5.63
CA LEU A 55 -13.80 -11.29 6.86
C LEU A 55 -12.30 -11.22 6.63
N ASP A 56 -11.73 -10.07 6.92
CA ASP A 56 -10.29 -9.88 7.06
C ASP A 56 -9.84 -10.27 8.47
N ILE A 57 -8.54 -10.49 8.65
CA ILE A 57 -7.98 -10.67 9.99
C ILE A 57 -8.21 -9.39 10.80
N GLY A 58 -8.77 -9.55 11.99
CA GLY A 58 -9.12 -8.41 12.84
C GLY A 58 -10.22 -7.52 12.27
N SER A 59 -11.15 -8.04 11.44
CA SER A 59 -12.24 -7.25 10.83
C SER A 59 -13.02 -6.42 11.85
N ARG A 60 -13.31 -6.98 13.04
CA ARG A 60 -14.00 -6.27 14.12
C ARG A 60 -13.16 -5.10 14.64
N GLU A 61 -11.91 -5.35 14.98
CA GLU A 61 -10.97 -4.35 15.51
C GLU A 61 -10.66 -3.27 14.45
N ASN A 62 -10.59 -3.65 13.19
CA ASN A 62 -10.38 -2.72 12.08
C ASN A 62 -11.58 -1.78 11.91
N ALA A 63 -12.80 -2.32 12.01
CA ALA A 63 -14.03 -1.53 11.97
C ALA A 63 -14.15 -0.63 13.20
N MET A 64 -13.86 -1.16 14.39
CA MET A 64 -13.87 -0.39 15.65
C MET A 64 -12.88 0.77 15.59
N ALA A 65 -11.66 0.55 15.12
CA ALA A 65 -10.65 1.60 15.00
C ALA A 65 -11.10 2.76 14.08
N LEU A 66 -11.92 2.47 13.07
CA LEU A 66 -12.53 3.51 12.24
C LEU A 66 -13.69 4.22 12.97
N LEU A 67 -14.54 3.46 13.64
CA LEU A 67 -15.66 4.00 14.42
C LEU A 67 -15.16 4.88 15.60
N ASP A 68 -13.98 4.58 16.16
CA ASP A 68 -13.38 5.25 17.31
C ASP A 68 -12.44 6.41 16.92
N GLN A 69 -12.52 6.90 15.67
CA GLN A 69 -11.71 8.04 15.26
C GLN A 69 -11.99 9.28 16.11
N ALA A 70 -10.94 9.85 16.69
CA ALA A 70 -11.00 11.12 17.43
C ALA A 70 -11.06 12.31 16.48
N TYR A 71 -12.15 12.41 15.72
CA TYR A 71 -12.42 13.50 14.80
C TYR A 71 -13.33 14.53 15.47
N PRO A 72 -12.94 15.84 15.57
CA PRO A 72 -13.76 16.81 16.30
C PRO A 72 -15.05 17.22 15.61
N GLY A 73 -15.14 17.08 14.29
CA GLY A 73 -16.34 17.39 13.49
C GLY A 73 -17.33 16.23 13.40
N GLU A 74 -18.35 16.39 12.57
CA GLU A 74 -19.29 15.31 12.25
C GLU A 74 -18.59 14.23 11.43
N LEU A 75 -18.81 12.96 11.82
CA LEU A 75 -18.22 11.79 11.15
C LEU A 75 -19.32 10.78 10.84
N GLU A 76 -19.57 10.59 9.55
CA GLU A 76 -20.41 9.54 9.01
C GLU A 76 -19.54 8.38 8.51
N ILE A 77 -19.90 7.14 8.83
CA ILE A 77 -19.18 5.94 8.38
C ILE A 77 -20.16 5.01 7.67
N LEU A 78 -19.88 4.73 6.41
CA LEU A 78 -20.67 3.83 5.57
C LEU A 78 -19.89 2.54 5.33
N PHE A 79 -20.31 1.45 5.98
CA PHE A 79 -19.84 0.10 5.70
C PHE A 79 -20.66 -0.46 4.53
N ILE A 80 -20.00 -0.78 3.41
CA ILE A 80 -20.72 -1.19 2.20
C ILE A 80 -20.29 -2.58 1.78
N LEU A 81 -21.26 -3.49 1.77
CA LEU A 81 -21.09 -4.89 1.35
C LEU A 81 -21.89 -5.18 0.07
N ASP A 82 -21.61 -6.30 -0.57
CA ASP A 82 -22.38 -6.72 -1.76
C ASP A 82 -23.76 -7.25 -1.36
N THR A 83 -23.85 -8.09 -0.34
CA THR A 83 -25.07 -8.82 0.07
C THR A 83 -25.06 -9.08 1.57
N GLU A 84 -26.25 -9.38 2.12
CA GLU A 84 -26.41 -9.81 3.53
C GLU A 84 -25.81 -11.20 3.81
N SER A 85 -25.59 -12.02 2.78
CA SER A 85 -24.94 -13.32 2.91
C SER A 85 -23.42 -13.24 3.07
N ASP A 86 -22.83 -12.04 2.99
CA ASP A 86 -21.41 -11.86 3.26
C ASP A 86 -21.12 -12.13 4.75
N PRO A 87 -20.11 -12.95 5.10
CA PRO A 87 -19.80 -13.29 6.48
C PRO A 87 -19.43 -12.05 7.34
N ALA A 88 -19.05 -10.93 6.75
CA ALA A 88 -18.78 -9.69 7.48
C ALA A 88 -20.08 -8.91 7.82
N TYR A 89 -21.19 -9.17 7.12
CA TYR A 89 -22.44 -8.44 7.30
C TYR A 89 -22.95 -8.45 8.76
N PRO A 90 -23.15 -9.61 9.40
CA PRO A 90 -23.65 -9.65 10.79
C PRO A 90 -22.70 -8.95 11.76
N VAL A 91 -21.39 -9.00 11.52
CA VAL A 91 -20.39 -8.32 12.36
C VAL A 91 -20.53 -6.80 12.25
N MET A 92 -20.68 -6.27 11.03
CA MET A 92 -20.85 -4.82 10.83
C MET A 92 -22.17 -4.32 11.37
N VAL A 93 -23.27 -5.07 11.19
CA VAL A 93 -24.59 -4.73 11.73
C VAL A 93 -24.54 -4.67 13.26
N GLU A 94 -23.96 -5.69 13.91
CA GLU A 94 -23.79 -5.70 15.37
C GLU A 94 -23.01 -4.48 15.88
N LEU A 95 -21.87 -4.15 15.21
CA LEU A 95 -21.04 -3.02 15.60
C LEU A 95 -21.77 -1.67 15.46
N VAL A 96 -22.56 -1.51 14.40
CA VAL A 96 -23.31 -0.28 14.17
C VAL A 96 -24.47 -0.16 15.16
N GLN A 97 -25.24 -1.24 15.36
CA GLN A 97 -26.38 -1.26 16.30
C GLN A 97 -25.95 -1.14 17.76
N GLY A 98 -24.79 -1.69 18.13
CA GLY A 98 -24.24 -1.60 19.49
C GLY A 98 -23.77 -0.20 19.88
N ARG A 99 -23.71 0.74 18.94
CA ARG A 99 -23.31 2.12 19.20
C ARG A 99 -24.51 3.05 19.35
N ARG A 100 -24.44 3.92 20.37
CA ARG A 100 -25.41 5.02 20.47
C ARG A 100 -25.11 6.04 19.38
N ALA A 101 -26.08 6.30 18.52
CA ALA A 101 -26.01 7.43 17.59
C ALA A 101 -25.88 8.73 18.39
N SER A 102 -25.02 9.62 17.95
CA SER A 102 -24.92 11.00 18.46
C SER A 102 -25.05 11.97 17.30
N ALA A 103 -25.33 13.23 17.57
CA ALA A 103 -25.42 14.24 16.52
C ALA A 103 -24.12 14.37 15.69
N SER A 104 -22.96 14.03 16.26
CA SER A 104 -21.66 14.11 15.59
C SER A 104 -21.11 12.77 15.07
N ARG A 105 -21.82 11.66 15.30
CA ARG A 105 -21.38 10.30 14.92
C ARG A 105 -22.53 9.52 14.35
N HIS A 106 -22.38 9.12 13.09
CA HIS A 106 -23.34 8.27 12.40
C HIS A 106 -22.60 7.10 11.74
N ALA A 107 -23.17 5.91 11.81
CA ALA A 107 -22.67 4.75 11.10
C ALA A 107 -23.84 3.96 10.50
N GLU A 108 -23.64 3.45 9.29
CA GLU A 108 -24.66 2.69 8.57
C GLU A 108 -24.02 1.53 7.80
N VAL A 109 -24.78 0.45 7.63
CA VAL A 109 -24.42 -0.69 6.77
C VAL A 109 -25.30 -0.63 5.53
N LEU A 110 -24.69 -0.56 4.34
CA LEU A 110 -25.36 -0.50 3.06
C LEU A 110 -25.03 -1.71 2.19
N LEU A 111 -25.92 -2.03 1.27
CA LEU A 111 -25.76 -3.13 0.31
C LEU A 111 -25.66 -2.56 -1.11
N ALA A 112 -24.50 -2.78 -1.76
CA ALA A 112 -24.25 -2.31 -3.12
C ALA A 112 -24.76 -3.26 -4.21
N GLY A 113 -25.11 -4.48 -3.85
CA GLY A 113 -25.48 -5.50 -4.81
C GLY A 113 -24.29 -6.01 -5.63
N ARG A 114 -24.60 -6.85 -6.62
CA ARG A 114 -23.58 -7.37 -7.56
C ARG A 114 -23.07 -6.23 -8.45
N PRO A 115 -21.74 -6.07 -8.61
CA PRO A 115 -21.20 -5.03 -9.49
C PRO A 115 -21.58 -5.32 -10.96
N PRO A 116 -21.86 -4.26 -11.75
CA PRO A 116 -22.05 -4.42 -13.19
C PRO A 116 -20.74 -4.81 -13.88
N SER A 117 -20.85 -5.27 -15.13
CA SER A 117 -19.68 -5.57 -15.97
C SER A 117 -18.77 -4.35 -16.08
N GLY A 118 -17.46 -4.58 -16.04
CA GLY A 118 -16.45 -3.50 -16.10
C GLY A 118 -16.21 -2.76 -14.79
N ARG A 119 -16.82 -3.19 -13.67
CA ARG A 119 -16.62 -2.58 -12.35
C ARG A 119 -16.21 -3.63 -11.32
N THR A 120 -15.19 -3.32 -10.53
CA THR A 120 -14.83 -4.17 -9.38
C THR A 120 -15.87 -4.04 -8.28
N GLY A 121 -15.96 -5.04 -7.37
CA GLY A 121 -16.84 -4.94 -6.21
C GLY A 121 -16.48 -3.76 -5.30
N LYS A 122 -15.18 -3.47 -5.13
CA LYS A 122 -14.70 -2.30 -4.37
C LYS A 122 -15.21 -1.01 -5.00
N LEU A 123 -14.98 -0.81 -6.30
CA LEU A 123 -15.44 0.40 -7.00
C LEU A 123 -16.96 0.54 -6.95
N ASN A 124 -17.72 -0.58 -7.08
CA ASN A 124 -19.19 -0.54 -6.97
C ASN A 124 -19.65 -0.02 -5.61
N ALA A 125 -19.03 -0.47 -4.54
CA ALA A 125 -19.30 0.03 -3.19
C ALA A 125 -18.88 1.50 -3.03
N MET A 126 -17.75 1.91 -3.58
CA MET A 126 -17.30 3.31 -3.54
C MET A 126 -18.29 4.24 -4.26
N VAL A 127 -18.81 3.85 -5.42
CA VAL A 127 -19.81 4.60 -6.18
C VAL A 127 -21.11 4.78 -5.38
N LEU A 128 -21.63 3.70 -4.78
CA LEU A 128 -22.82 3.80 -3.92
C LEU A 128 -22.55 4.72 -2.73
N GLY A 129 -21.39 4.56 -2.09
CA GLY A 129 -21.00 5.35 -0.93
C GLY A 129 -20.88 6.83 -1.27
N GLU A 130 -20.23 7.19 -2.39
CA GLU A 130 -20.14 8.58 -2.85
C GLU A 130 -21.51 9.22 -3.06
N ALA A 131 -22.44 8.49 -3.67
CA ALA A 131 -23.81 8.96 -3.91
C ALA A 131 -24.63 9.13 -2.61
N ARG A 132 -24.28 8.42 -1.53
CA ARG A 132 -24.97 8.47 -0.23
C ARG A 132 -24.30 9.39 0.78
N ALA A 133 -23.03 9.75 0.54
CA ALA A 133 -22.23 10.55 1.45
C ALA A 133 -22.81 11.95 1.70
N LYS A 134 -22.96 12.32 2.98
CA LYS A 134 -23.46 13.63 3.43
C LYS A 134 -22.35 14.62 3.77
N GLY A 135 -21.14 14.12 4.06
CA GLY A 135 -19.98 14.93 4.45
C GLY A 135 -19.57 15.94 3.37
N GLU A 136 -18.97 17.04 3.76
CA GLU A 136 -18.31 17.99 2.87
C GLU A 136 -17.04 17.40 2.25
N LEU A 137 -16.37 16.52 3.00
CA LEU A 137 -15.24 15.74 2.55
C LEU A 137 -15.65 14.27 2.45
N ILE A 138 -15.11 13.59 1.46
CA ILE A 138 -15.36 12.16 1.23
C ILE A 138 -14.07 11.40 1.43
N ALA A 139 -14.09 10.41 2.31
CA ALA A 139 -12.98 9.52 2.57
C ALA A 139 -13.30 8.08 2.15
N PHE A 140 -12.28 7.35 1.70
CA PHE A 140 -12.36 5.91 1.45
C PHE A 140 -11.33 5.19 2.30
N SER A 141 -11.71 4.03 2.82
CA SER A 141 -10.85 3.21 3.67
C SER A 141 -11.01 1.73 3.37
N ASP A 142 -9.92 1.00 3.13
CA ASP A 142 -9.97 -0.44 2.90
C ASP A 142 -10.31 -1.20 4.19
N SER A 143 -10.93 -2.39 4.06
CA SER A 143 -11.45 -3.18 5.19
C SER A 143 -10.37 -3.85 6.04
N ASP A 144 -9.19 -4.12 5.46
CA ASP A 144 -8.02 -4.71 6.13
C ASP A 144 -7.13 -3.67 6.82
N THR A 145 -7.61 -2.43 6.97
CA THR A 145 -6.86 -1.34 7.58
C THR A 145 -7.32 -1.02 8.99
N ARG A 146 -6.35 -0.71 9.85
CA ARG A 146 -6.57 -0.26 11.23
C ARG A 146 -6.00 1.15 11.43
N PRO A 147 -6.81 2.20 11.20
CA PRO A 147 -6.35 3.58 11.36
C PRO A 147 -6.06 3.90 12.83
N GLY A 148 -4.99 4.66 13.05
CA GLY A 148 -4.75 5.27 14.37
C GLY A 148 -5.85 6.27 14.72
N PRO A 149 -6.08 6.58 16.00
CA PRO A 149 -7.27 7.33 16.46
C PRO A 149 -7.39 8.75 15.89
N HIS A 150 -6.32 9.33 15.40
CA HIS A 150 -6.29 10.70 14.88
C HIS A 150 -6.10 10.79 13.36
N LEU A 151 -6.11 9.65 12.63
CA LEU A 151 -5.72 9.64 11.22
C LEU A 151 -6.66 10.47 10.35
N VAL A 152 -7.99 10.33 10.52
CA VAL A 152 -8.97 11.13 9.77
C VAL A 152 -8.75 12.62 9.99
N ARG A 153 -8.56 13.03 11.25
CA ARG A 153 -8.30 14.44 11.61
C ARG A 153 -7.05 14.97 10.90
N VAL A 154 -5.95 14.23 10.97
CA VAL A 154 -4.69 14.67 10.39
C VAL A 154 -4.75 14.77 8.87
N LEU A 155 -5.40 13.82 8.19
CA LEU A 155 -5.60 13.87 6.75
C LEU A 155 -6.44 15.09 6.34
N VAL A 156 -7.52 15.39 7.07
CA VAL A 156 -8.36 16.56 6.83
C VAL A 156 -7.60 17.87 7.05
N GLU A 157 -6.83 17.99 8.14
CA GLU A 157 -6.04 19.18 8.43
C GLU A 157 -4.98 19.44 7.36
N GLU A 158 -4.31 18.41 6.85
CA GLU A 158 -3.33 18.53 5.77
C GLU A 158 -3.99 18.86 4.42
N LEU A 159 -5.19 18.34 4.16
CA LEU A 159 -5.96 18.67 2.96
C LEU A 159 -6.34 20.15 2.95
N LEU A 160 -6.89 20.64 4.05
CA LEU A 160 -7.38 22.02 4.14
C LEU A 160 -6.26 23.06 4.28
N ALA A 161 -5.08 22.64 4.72
CA ALA A 161 -3.89 23.51 4.78
C ALA A 161 -3.29 23.79 3.39
N ARG A 162 -3.72 23.09 2.34
CA ARG A 162 -3.16 23.17 0.98
C ARG A 162 -4.29 23.39 -0.03
N PRO A 163 -4.57 24.63 -0.45
CA PRO A 163 -5.67 24.94 -1.37
C PRO A 163 -5.58 24.21 -2.71
N GLU A 164 -4.39 23.85 -3.16
CA GLU A 164 -4.15 23.08 -4.38
C GLU A 164 -4.38 21.57 -4.23
N ALA A 165 -4.54 21.05 -3.00
CA ALA A 165 -4.75 19.63 -2.77
C ALA A 165 -6.19 19.22 -3.13
N GLY A 166 -6.33 18.22 -3.98
CA GLY A 166 -7.61 17.55 -4.26
C GLY A 166 -7.89 16.41 -3.29
N ASP A 167 -6.82 15.81 -2.79
CA ASP A 167 -6.88 14.74 -1.81
C ASP A 167 -5.64 14.69 -0.93
N THR A 168 -5.81 13.95 0.17
CA THR A 168 -4.73 13.49 1.04
C THR A 168 -4.88 12.00 1.30
N PHE A 169 -3.75 11.30 1.43
CA PHE A 169 -3.76 9.88 1.73
C PHE A 169 -2.62 9.48 2.67
N ALA A 170 -2.81 8.35 3.35
CA ALA A 170 -1.83 7.80 4.29
C ALA A 170 -0.92 6.78 3.60
N PRO A 171 0.42 6.79 3.83
CA PRO A 171 1.26 5.66 3.50
C PRO A 171 0.88 4.45 4.37
N ILE A 172 1.11 3.25 3.85
CA ILE A 172 0.76 2.02 4.56
C ILE A 172 1.97 1.39 5.25
N ILE A 173 1.69 0.67 6.33
CA ILE A 173 2.62 -0.27 6.97
C ILE A 173 1.90 -1.59 7.17
N ALA A 174 2.43 -2.65 6.56
CA ALA A 174 1.97 -4.00 6.84
C ALA A 174 2.45 -4.42 8.25
N GLN A 175 1.54 -4.97 9.01
CA GLN A 175 1.80 -5.50 10.34
C GLN A 175 1.00 -6.78 10.52
N SER A 176 1.71 -7.88 10.80
CA SER A 176 1.09 -9.16 11.13
C SER A 176 1.08 -9.38 12.63
N ASP A 177 -0.04 -9.91 13.12
CA ASP A 177 -0.15 -10.33 14.52
C ASP A 177 0.47 -11.74 14.73
N GLU A 178 0.57 -12.55 13.66
CA GLU A 178 1.21 -13.87 13.64
C GLU A 178 2.39 -13.89 12.67
N THR A 179 3.57 -14.27 13.15
CA THR A 179 4.81 -14.23 12.36
C THR A 179 5.15 -15.57 11.73
N GLN A 180 4.49 -15.90 10.63
CA GLN A 180 4.97 -16.91 9.69
C GLN A 180 5.95 -16.28 8.69
N ALA A 181 6.77 -17.11 8.03
CA ALA A 181 7.73 -16.61 7.03
C ALA A 181 7.06 -15.85 5.88
N ALA A 182 5.85 -16.23 5.48
CA ALA A 182 5.09 -15.58 4.44
C ALA A 182 4.52 -14.21 4.88
N ASP A 183 4.18 -14.06 6.16
CA ASP A 183 3.80 -12.77 6.74
C ASP A 183 4.98 -11.80 6.73
N VAL A 184 6.16 -12.27 7.17
CA VAL A 184 7.40 -11.48 7.12
C VAL A 184 7.74 -11.09 5.68
N ALA A 185 7.54 -12.01 4.71
CA ALA A 185 7.77 -11.70 3.30
C ALA A 185 6.80 -10.63 2.78
N TYR A 186 5.54 -10.65 3.20
CA TYR A 186 4.56 -9.62 2.86
C TYR A 186 4.91 -8.26 3.49
N GLU A 187 5.29 -8.25 4.76
CA GLU A 187 5.73 -7.02 5.44
C GLU A 187 6.95 -6.42 4.74
N LEU A 188 7.95 -7.23 4.39
CA LEU A 188 9.14 -6.77 3.67
C LEU A 188 8.83 -6.32 2.23
N LEU A 189 7.80 -6.88 1.59
CA LEU A 189 7.31 -6.39 0.30
C LEU A 189 6.67 -5.01 0.44
N VAL A 190 5.78 -4.85 1.42
CA VAL A 190 5.01 -3.60 1.59
C VAL A 190 5.88 -2.50 2.21
N ASN A 191 6.57 -2.75 3.30
CA ASN A 191 7.24 -1.71 4.06
C ASN A 191 8.52 -1.21 3.36
N PRO A 192 9.64 -1.96 3.27
CA PRO A 192 10.87 -1.43 2.69
C PRO A 192 10.86 -1.32 1.16
N TRP A 193 10.02 -2.08 0.45
CA TRP A 193 10.02 -1.99 -1.02
C TRP A 193 8.98 -1.00 -1.54
N TYR A 194 7.75 -1.06 -1.03
CA TYR A 194 6.68 -0.20 -1.52
C TYR A 194 6.62 1.12 -0.76
N SER A 195 6.37 1.09 0.53
CA SER A 195 6.13 2.31 1.32
C SER A 195 7.36 3.23 1.43
N ALA A 196 8.57 2.67 1.58
CA ALA A 196 9.79 3.47 1.56
C ALA A 196 10.01 4.13 0.18
N SER A 197 9.67 3.43 -0.92
CA SER A 197 9.78 4.00 -2.27
C SER A 197 8.72 5.07 -2.54
N VAL A 198 7.51 4.92 -1.99
CA VAL A 198 6.48 5.97 -2.02
C VAL A 198 6.95 7.21 -1.26
N ALA A 199 7.49 7.04 -0.05
CA ALA A 199 8.02 8.14 0.74
C ALA A 199 9.15 8.89 0.02
N LEU A 200 10.05 8.14 -0.65
CA LEU A 200 11.12 8.74 -1.45
C LEU A 200 10.55 9.52 -2.66
N ALA A 201 9.58 8.96 -3.36
CA ALA A 201 8.96 9.60 -4.53
C ALA A 201 8.15 10.86 -4.16
N ALA A 202 7.48 10.84 -3.01
CA ALA A 202 6.69 11.97 -2.51
C ALA A 202 7.56 13.19 -2.15
N GLY A 203 8.83 12.94 -1.81
CA GLY A 203 9.77 14.00 -1.44
C GLY A 203 9.30 14.87 -0.28
N SER A 204 9.85 16.08 -0.16
CA SER A 204 9.54 16.99 0.95
C SER A 204 8.13 17.61 0.88
N ARG A 205 7.51 17.66 -0.30
CA ARG A 205 6.16 18.21 -0.49
C ARG A 205 5.07 17.20 -0.25
N GLY A 206 5.39 15.90 -0.22
CA GLY A 206 4.41 14.82 -0.13
C GLY A 206 3.58 14.61 -1.41
N GLU A 207 3.89 15.30 -2.52
CA GLU A 207 3.09 15.26 -3.75
C GLU A 207 3.41 14.05 -4.61
N LEU A 208 2.36 13.36 -5.09
CA LEU A 208 2.47 12.20 -5.98
C LEU A 208 1.47 12.29 -7.13
N PRO A 209 1.79 11.74 -8.33
CA PRO A 209 0.85 11.70 -9.45
C PRO A 209 -0.18 10.57 -9.34
N PHE A 210 -0.26 9.89 -8.22
CA PHE A 210 -1.18 8.79 -7.91
C PHE A 210 -1.50 8.78 -6.41
N ILE A 211 -2.46 7.97 -6.00
CA ILE A 211 -2.88 7.80 -4.61
C ILE A 211 -2.65 6.35 -4.17
N MET A 212 -2.42 6.15 -2.87
CA MET A 212 -2.51 4.85 -2.21
C MET A 212 -3.91 4.70 -1.59
N GLY A 213 -4.68 3.73 -2.06
CA GLY A 213 -6.12 3.66 -1.83
C GLY A 213 -6.57 3.12 -0.48
N GLN A 214 -5.64 2.82 0.44
CA GLN A 214 -5.99 2.20 1.73
C GLN A 214 -6.67 3.17 2.70
N MET A 215 -6.33 4.46 2.64
CA MET A 215 -7.04 5.54 3.33
C MET A 215 -6.74 6.86 2.63
N MET A 216 -7.78 7.48 2.09
CA MET A 216 -7.69 8.73 1.32
C MET A 216 -8.89 9.62 1.65
N VAL A 217 -8.69 10.93 1.63
CA VAL A 217 -9.71 11.96 1.88
C VAL A 217 -9.70 12.95 0.72
N PHE A 218 -10.85 13.19 0.12
CA PHE A 218 -11.04 14.04 -1.04
C PHE A 218 -11.88 15.28 -0.72
N THR A 219 -11.60 16.36 -1.42
CA THR A 219 -12.57 17.45 -1.56
C THR A 219 -13.67 17.06 -2.57
N ARG A 220 -14.90 17.49 -2.35
CA ARG A 220 -15.97 17.30 -3.35
C ARG A 220 -15.65 17.97 -4.69
N ALA A 221 -14.96 19.11 -4.66
CA ALA A 221 -14.55 19.81 -5.86
C ALA A 221 -13.61 18.96 -6.74
N ALA A 222 -12.63 18.30 -6.13
CA ALA A 222 -11.70 17.41 -6.85
C ALA A 222 -12.42 16.19 -7.43
N LEU A 223 -13.31 15.53 -6.65
CA LEU A 223 -14.12 14.42 -7.17
C LEU A 223 -15.04 14.87 -8.30
N ALA A 224 -15.74 15.99 -8.15
CA ALA A 224 -16.62 16.52 -9.18
C ALA A 224 -15.88 16.84 -10.49
N ALA A 225 -14.65 17.38 -10.41
CA ALA A 225 -13.82 17.71 -11.57
C ALA A 225 -13.45 16.50 -12.43
N VAL A 226 -13.47 15.27 -11.84
CA VAL A 226 -13.15 14.03 -12.56
C VAL A 226 -14.38 13.15 -12.82
N GLY A 227 -15.59 13.59 -12.45
CA GLY A 227 -16.82 12.82 -12.59
C GLY A 227 -17.04 11.79 -11.48
N GLY A 228 -16.46 12.05 -10.28
CA GLY A 228 -16.54 11.14 -9.14
C GLY A 228 -15.63 9.93 -9.28
N VAL A 229 -15.79 8.95 -8.39
CA VAL A 229 -15.05 7.69 -8.46
C VAL A 229 -15.42 6.83 -9.68
N HIS A 230 -16.50 7.16 -10.38
CA HIS A 230 -16.88 6.57 -11.66
C HIS A 230 -15.78 6.68 -12.73
N CYS A 231 -14.90 7.67 -12.65
CA CYS A 231 -13.77 7.82 -13.58
C CYS A 231 -12.89 6.55 -13.64
N ALA A 232 -12.90 5.72 -12.60
CA ALA A 232 -12.13 4.48 -12.53
C ALA A 232 -12.85 3.26 -13.12
N GLU A 233 -14.01 3.39 -13.77
CA GLU A 233 -14.66 2.27 -14.45
C GLU A 233 -13.76 1.66 -15.52
N GLY A 234 -13.77 0.33 -15.60
CA GLY A 234 -12.87 -0.42 -16.48
C GLY A 234 -11.43 -0.53 -15.96
N GLN A 235 -11.09 0.10 -14.84
CA GLN A 235 -9.77 0.00 -14.24
C GLN A 235 -9.77 -1.06 -13.13
N PHE A 236 -8.71 -1.86 -13.06
CA PHE A 236 -8.55 -2.81 -11.96
C PHE A 236 -7.95 -2.15 -10.72
N VAL A 237 -7.12 -1.13 -10.91
CA VAL A 237 -6.47 -0.35 -9.85
C VAL A 237 -7.15 1.01 -9.78
N ASP A 238 -8.26 1.04 -9.04
CA ASP A 238 -9.16 2.19 -8.94
C ASP A 238 -8.46 3.43 -8.33
N ASP A 239 -7.79 3.29 -7.21
CA ASP A 239 -7.14 4.36 -6.47
C ASP A 239 -6.05 5.09 -7.28
N MET A 240 -5.13 4.33 -7.88
CA MET A 240 -4.07 4.92 -8.71
C MET A 240 -4.65 5.70 -9.90
N TYR A 241 -5.69 5.16 -10.51
CA TYR A 241 -6.32 5.82 -11.65
C TYR A 241 -7.09 7.07 -11.24
N ILE A 242 -7.84 7.03 -10.13
CA ILE A 242 -8.50 8.22 -9.56
C ILE A 242 -7.46 9.30 -9.28
N GLY A 243 -6.33 8.96 -8.61
CA GLY A 243 -5.26 9.91 -8.35
C GLY A 243 -4.66 10.52 -9.61
N GLN A 244 -4.49 9.73 -10.68
CA GLN A 244 -4.05 10.26 -11.97
C GLN A 244 -5.07 11.20 -12.61
N CYS A 245 -6.37 10.92 -12.47
CA CYS A 245 -7.43 11.81 -12.94
C CYS A 245 -7.44 13.13 -12.18
N ILE A 246 -7.33 13.09 -10.85
CA ILE A 246 -7.23 14.27 -9.97
C ILE A 246 -6.01 15.13 -10.36
N ALA A 247 -4.83 14.50 -10.53
CA ALA A 247 -3.62 15.21 -10.95
C ALA A 247 -3.78 15.86 -12.34
N ARG A 248 -4.42 15.17 -13.29
CA ARG A 248 -4.71 15.73 -14.63
C ARG A 248 -5.73 16.86 -14.62
N ALA A 249 -6.64 16.86 -13.65
CA ALA A 249 -7.57 17.96 -13.42
C ALA A 249 -6.93 19.19 -12.75
N GLY A 250 -5.62 19.15 -12.45
CA GLY A 250 -4.84 20.26 -11.91
C GLY A 250 -4.72 20.29 -10.39
N PHE A 251 -5.32 19.34 -9.68
CA PHE A 251 -5.17 19.18 -8.23
C PHE A 251 -3.89 18.42 -7.87
N LYS A 252 -3.50 18.51 -6.60
CA LYS A 252 -2.39 17.74 -6.04
C LYS A 252 -2.90 16.59 -5.19
N ASN A 253 -2.28 15.40 -5.35
CA ASN A 253 -2.44 14.28 -4.44
C ASN A 253 -1.34 14.36 -3.39
N VAL A 254 -1.68 14.40 -2.12
CA VAL A 254 -0.74 14.66 -1.04
C VAL A 254 -0.65 13.47 -0.08
N MET A 255 0.52 12.86 -0.04
CA MET A 255 0.84 11.85 0.98
C MET A 255 1.15 12.54 2.32
N VAL A 256 0.43 12.16 3.35
CA VAL A 256 0.62 12.66 4.70
C VAL A 256 1.41 11.62 5.51
N PRO A 257 2.56 11.97 6.14
CA PRO A 257 3.49 11.00 6.72
C PRO A 257 3.01 10.38 8.07
N TYR A 258 1.72 10.03 8.14
CA TYR A 258 1.10 9.32 9.26
C TYR A 258 0.63 7.95 8.79
N PRO A 259 1.40 6.89 9.06
CA PRO A 259 1.16 5.61 8.43
C PRO A 259 -0.13 4.94 8.93
N LEU A 260 -0.82 4.32 7.99
CA LEU A 260 -1.96 3.46 8.21
C LEU A 260 -1.50 2.00 8.32
N ARG A 261 -1.95 1.28 9.33
CA ARG A 261 -1.66 -0.14 9.47
C ARG A 261 -2.56 -0.98 8.56
N VAL A 262 -1.97 -1.81 7.73
CA VAL A 262 -2.63 -2.91 7.04
C VAL A 262 -2.41 -4.17 7.86
N VAL A 263 -3.48 -4.76 8.36
CA VAL A 263 -3.42 -5.93 9.26
C VAL A 263 -3.49 -7.19 8.42
N THR A 264 -2.49 -8.04 8.59
CA THR A 264 -2.42 -9.36 7.95
C THR A 264 -1.99 -10.39 8.98
N GLY A 265 -2.00 -11.67 8.62
CA GLY A 265 -1.48 -12.72 9.47
C GLY A 265 -1.89 -14.11 8.96
N GLY A 266 -1.13 -15.12 9.34
CA GLY A 266 -1.39 -16.50 8.99
C GLY A 266 -1.29 -16.80 7.50
N LEU A 267 -0.54 -15.98 6.73
CA LEU A 267 -0.37 -16.18 5.29
C LEU A 267 0.40 -17.47 5.01
N GLY A 268 -0.22 -18.39 4.28
CA GLY A 268 0.50 -19.51 3.69
C GLY A 268 1.35 -19.06 2.48
N PRO A 269 2.41 -19.82 2.11
CA PRO A 269 3.27 -19.46 0.97
C PRO A 269 2.51 -19.25 -0.35
N ARG A 270 1.51 -20.10 -0.63
CA ARG A 270 0.67 -19.97 -1.84
C ARG A 270 -0.20 -18.70 -1.83
N GLN A 271 -0.69 -18.30 -0.66
CA GLN A 271 -1.46 -17.06 -0.50
C GLN A 271 -0.56 -15.85 -0.69
N PHE A 272 0.64 -15.85 -0.10
CA PHE A 272 1.63 -14.81 -0.30
C PHE A 272 1.96 -14.62 -1.79
N ILE A 273 2.25 -15.68 -2.54
CA ILE A 273 2.54 -15.60 -3.98
C ILE A 273 1.36 -15.01 -4.75
N ARG A 274 0.10 -15.37 -4.43
CA ARG A 274 -1.10 -14.78 -5.05
C ARG A 274 -1.22 -13.28 -4.77
N VAL A 275 -1.04 -12.89 -3.51
CA VAL A 275 -1.06 -11.46 -3.11
C VAL A 275 0.08 -10.71 -3.79
N PHE A 276 1.30 -11.26 -3.77
CA PHE A 276 2.47 -10.65 -4.38
C PHE A 276 2.29 -10.47 -5.90
N ARG A 277 1.77 -11.49 -6.59
CA ARG A 277 1.47 -11.41 -8.02
C ARG A 277 0.46 -10.30 -8.33
N ARG A 278 -0.57 -10.15 -7.51
CA ARG A 278 -1.54 -9.06 -7.63
C ARG A 278 -0.85 -7.69 -7.48
N TRP A 279 0.02 -7.50 -6.49
CA TRP A 279 0.78 -6.28 -6.30
C TRP A 279 1.71 -5.98 -7.49
N MET A 280 2.31 -7.00 -8.08
CA MET A 280 3.14 -6.83 -9.28
C MET A 280 2.32 -6.41 -10.51
N LEU A 281 1.12 -6.91 -10.66
CA LEU A 281 0.18 -6.46 -11.69
C LEU A 281 -0.26 -5.01 -11.45
N PHE A 282 -0.55 -4.62 -10.21
CA PHE A 282 -0.83 -3.23 -9.86
C PHE A 282 0.33 -2.29 -10.22
N SER A 283 1.55 -2.70 -9.93
CA SER A 283 2.73 -1.89 -10.26
C SER A 283 2.94 -1.70 -11.77
N GLN A 284 2.43 -2.61 -12.60
CA GLN A 284 2.47 -2.52 -14.07
C GLN A 284 1.33 -1.65 -14.63
N ALA A 285 0.26 -1.47 -13.86
CA ALA A 285 -0.98 -0.83 -14.30
C ALA A 285 -0.95 0.71 -14.28
N GLY A 286 0.03 1.34 -13.70
CA GLY A 286 -0.03 2.79 -13.63
C GLY A 286 0.98 3.48 -12.75
N LEU A 287 1.90 2.73 -12.14
CA LEU A 287 2.99 3.38 -11.42
C LEU A 287 3.95 4.04 -12.40
N PRO A 288 4.22 5.33 -12.24
CA PRO A 288 5.20 6.02 -13.06
C PRO A 288 6.57 5.32 -13.02
N ALA A 289 7.28 5.30 -14.14
CA ALA A 289 8.57 4.60 -14.25
C ALA A 289 9.60 5.05 -13.18
N HIS A 290 9.59 6.33 -12.79
CA HIS A 290 10.46 6.85 -11.73
C HIS A 290 10.19 6.25 -10.36
N PHE A 291 8.97 5.77 -10.09
CA PHE A 291 8.61 5.06 -8.87
C PHE A 291 9.08 3.60 -8.89
N VAL A 292 9.00 2.93 -10.03
CA VAL A 292 9.35 1.51 -10.17
C VAL A 292 10.87 1.32 -10.28
N ARG A 293 11.57 2.26 -10.94
CA ARG A 293 13.03 2.20 -11.17
C ARG A 293 13.87 1.97 -9.92
N PRO A 294 13.66 2.65 -8.77
CA PRO A 294 14.45 2.43 -7.57
C PRO A 294 14.46 0.97 -7.10
N ASN A 295 13.31 0.30 -7.15
CA ASN A 295 13.21 -1.11 -6.76
C ASN A 295 13.92 -2.04 -7.75
N TRP A 296 13.87 -1.76 -9.04
CA TRP A 296 14.64 -2.49 -10.05
C TRP A 296 16.14 -2.31 -9.85
N VAL A 297 16.61 -1.07 -9.63
CA VAL A 297 18.01 -0.79 -9.35
C VAL A 297 18.50 -1.55 -8.12
N ARG A 298 17.71 -1.54 -7.03
CA ARG A 298 18.04 -2.29 -5.81
C ARG A 298 18.13 -3.80 -6.07
N GLY A 299 17.21 -4.35 -6.85
CA GLY A 299 17.25 -5.76 -7.27
C GLY A 299 18.50 -6.08 -8.08
N ILE A 300 18.84 -5.25 -9.06
CA ILE A 300 20.05 -5.40 -9.90
C ILE A 300 21.30 -5.38 -9.02
N LEU A 301 21.44 -4.42 -8.11
CA LEU A 301 22.58 -4.33 -7.20
C LEU A 301 22.70 -5.59 -6.32
N TYR A 302 21.60 -6.10 -5.81
CA TYR A 302 21.59 -7.34 -5.03
C TYR A 302 22.06 -8.55 -5.84
N PHE A 303 21.48 -8.78 -7.03
CA PHE A 303 21.87 -9.89 -7.88
C PHE A 303 23.31 -9.76 -8.39
N SER A 304 23.78 -8.54 -8.65
CA SER A 304 25.19 -8.28 -9.01
C SER A 304 26.13 -8.63 -7.84
N ALA A 305 25.75 -8.34 -6.60
CA ALA A 305 26.54 -8.70 -5.42
C ALA A 305 26.60 -10.23 -5.24
N LEU A 306 25.47 -10.93 -5.39
CA LEU A 306 25.45 -12.40 -5.35
C LEU A 306 26.26 -13.03 -6.47
N GLY A 307 26.10 -12.54 -7.71
CA GLY A 307 26.83 -13.03 -8.87
C GLY A 307 28.33 -12.81 -8.76
N ALA A 308 28.76 -11.62 -8.31
CA ALA A 308 30.17 -11.33 -8.08
C ALA A 308 30.78 -12.21 -6.97
N THR A 309 30.02 -12.47 -5.89
CA THR A 309 30.43 -13.38 -4.83
C THR A 309 30.64 -14.80 -5.37
N GLY A 310 29.64 -15.33 -6.10
CA GLY A 310 29.71 -16.67 -6.67
C GLY A 310 30.85 -16.81 -7.70
N ALA A 311 31.04 -15.83 -8.57
CA ALA A 311 32.12 -15.82 -9.56
C ALA A 311 33.51 -15.75 -8.90
N ALA A 312 33.69 -14.95 -7.85
CA ALA A 312 34.95 -14.89 -7.11
C ALA A 312 35.28 -16.22 -6.43
N LEU A 313 34.29 -16.88 -5.82
CA LEU A 313 34.45 -18.20 -5.21
C LEU A 313 34.80 -19.26 -6.27
N ALA A 314 34.09 -19.29 -7.39
CA ALA A 314 34.34 -20.22 -8.49
C ALA A 314 35.74 -20.05 -9.11
N ALA A 315 36.26 -18.80 -9.12
CA ALA A 315 37.61 -18.49 -9.59
C ALA A 315 38.72 -18.72 -8.53
N GLY A 316 38.37 -19.25 -7.34
CA GLY A 316 39.33 -19.42 -6.22
C GLY A 316 39.83 -18.09 -5.62
N ALA A 317 39.18 -16.98 -5.93
CA ALA A 317 39.55 -15.64 -5.47
C ALA A 317 38.86 -15.29 -4.12
N LEU A 318 39.09 -16.10 -3.07
CA LEU A 318 38.39 -16.00 -1.79
C LEU A 318 38.42 -14.60 -1.17
N ALA A 319 39.58 -13.94 -1.17
CA ALA A 319 39.71 -12.57 -0.68
C ALA A 319 38.87 -11.57 -1.52
N GLY A 320 38.71 -11.84 -2.82
CA GLY A 320 37.87 -11.05 -3.71
C GLY A 320 36.37 -11.19 -3.48
N ALA A 321 35.92 -12.30 -2.86
CA ALA A 321 34.51 -12.56 -2.56
C ALA A 321 34.00 -11.76 -1.35
N VAL A 322 34.88 -11.26 -0.48
CA VAL A 322 34.51 -10.64 0.80
C VAL A 322 33.63 -9.38 0.61
N LEU A 323 34.08 -8.45 -0.23
CA LEU A 323 33.34 -7.19 -0.44
C LEU A 323 32.01 -7.37 -1.18
N PRO A 324 31.89 -8.19 -2.25
CA PRO A 324 30.59 -8.52 -2.82
C PRO A 324 29.63 -9.19 -1.83
N ALA A 325 30.14 -10.15 -1.02
CA ALA A 325 29.32 -10.77 0.01
C ALA A 325 28.85 -9.76 1.07
N ALA A 326 29.73 -8.84 1.50
CA ALA A 326 29.38 -7.75 2.40
C ALA A 326 28.33 -6.81 1.78
N ALA A 327 28.38 -6.55 0.47
CA ALA A 327 27.37 -5.77 -0.25
C ALA A 327 25.99 -6.49 -0.22
N GLY A 328 25.97 -7.81 -0.45
CA GLY A 328 24.76 -8.62 -0.32
C GLY A 328 24.19 -8.59 1.12
N ALA A 329 25.05 -8.74 2.11
CA ALA A 329 24.65 -8.65 3.53
C ALA A 329 24.11 -7.26 3.90
N LEU A 330 24.73 -6.18 3.39
CA LEU A 330 24.26 -4.81 3.57
C LEU A 330 22.86 -4.63 2.97
N PHE A 331 22.59 -5.22 1.80
CA PHE A 331 21.26 -5.17 1.20
C PHE A 331 20.22 -5.83 2.12
N VAL A 332 20.51 -7.04 2.63
CA VAL A 332 19.61 -7.77 3.55
C VAL A 332 19.36 -6.96 4.82
N TRP A 333 20.42 -6.43 5.43
CA TRP A 333 20.31 -5.55 6.58
C TRP A 333 19.44 -4.32 6.28
N SER A 334 19.63 -3.69 5.11
CA SER A 334 18.85 -2.53 4.67
C SER A 334 17.34 -2.81 4.63
N GLN A 335 16.91 -4.04 4.25
CA GLN A 335 15.49 -4.39 4.26
C GLN A 335 14.94 -4.38 5.68
N VAL A 336 15.68 -5.00 6.62
CA VAL A 336 15.28 -5.09 8.03
C VAL A 336 15.26 -3.72 8.69
N ASP A 337 16.30 -2.90 8.49
CA ASP A 337 16.38 -1.55 9.07
C ASP A 337 15.25 -0.63 8.54
N LEU A 338 14.97 -0.66 7.23
CA LEU A 338 13.87 0.15 6.66
C LEU A 338 12.50 -0.31 7.17
N GLN A 339 12.29 -1.61 7.38
CA GLN A 339 11.10 -2.17 8.01
C GLN A 339 10.87 -1.55 9.38
N GLU A 340 11.89 -1.56 10.24
CA GLU A 340 11.80 -1.03 11.60
C GLU A 340 11.63 0.50 11.62
N ARG A 341 12.32 1.22 10.73
CA ARG A 341 12.19 2.69 10.60
C ARG A 341 10.79 3.12 10.20
N LEU A 342 10.13 2.36 9.34
CA LEU A 342 8.73 2.58 8.97
C LEU A 342 7.76 2.25 10.12
N GLY A 343 8.19 1.52 11.15
CA GLY A 343 7.38 1.07 12.28
C GLY A 343 6.76 -0.29 12.07
N GLY A 344 7.25 -1.05 11.09
CA GLY A 344 6.94 -2.47 10.96
C GLY A 344 7.53 -3.30 12.10
N PRO A 345 7.07 -4.54 12.29
CA PRO A 345 7.56 -5.42 13.33
C PRO A 345 9.01 -5.83 13.09
N LYS A 346 9.72 -6.17 14.16
CA LYS A 346 11.08 -6.69 14.09
C LYS A 346 11.10 -8.06 13.44
N VAL A 347 12.04 -8.27 12.52
CA VAL A 347 12.23 -9.58 11.88
C VAL A 347 12.94 -10.52 12.88
N ALA A 348 12.25 -11.57 13.29
CA ALA A 348 12.83 -12.56 14.19
C ALA A 348 14.02 -13.31 13.55
N LEU A 349 15.02 -13.71 14.35
CA LEU A 349 16.22 -14.40 13.86
C LEU A 349 15.91 -15.62 12.97
N LYS A 350 14.90 -16.42 13.34
CA LYS A 350 14.44 -17.58 12.55
C LYS A 350 13.94 -17.23 11.14
N HIS A 351 13.66 -15.95 10.86
CA HIS A 351 13.13 -15.45 9.59
C HIS A 351 14.12 -14.57 8.82
N LEU A 352 15.37 -14.41 9.28
CA LEU A 352 16.40 -13.62 8.56
C LEU A 352 16.78 -14.16 7.17
N TRP A 353 16.41 -15.41 6.87
CA TRP A 353 16.53 -15.95 5.52
C TRP A 353 15.51 -15.36 4.53
N VAL A 354 14.37 -14.84 5.02
CA VAL A 354 13.30 -14.28 4.16
C VAL A 354 13.80 -13.11 3.32
N PRO A 355 14.44 -12.06 3.87
CA PRO A 355 14.94 -10.94 3.05
C PRO A 355 16.06 -11.36 2.09
N VAL A 356 16.71 -12.51 2.29
CA VAL A 356 17.68 -13.08 1.33
C VAL A 356 16.95 -13.69 0.12
N VAL A 357 15.87 -14.42 0.35
CA VAL A 357 15.14 -15.15 -0.70
C VAL A 357 14.11 -14.27 -1.41
N LEU A 358 13.54 -13.29 -0.73
CA LEU A 358 12.45 -12.45 -1.26
C LEU A 358 12.77 -11.79 -2.62
N PRO A 359 13.98 -11.23 -2.90
CA PRO A 359 14.31 -10.70 -4.21
C PRO A 359 14.26 -11.74 -5.34
N ILE A 360 14.64 -12.98 -5.05
CA ILE A 360 14.58 -14.10 -6.01
C ILE A 360 13.11 -14.43 -6.31
N VAL A 361 12.30 -14.57 -5.27
CA VAL A 361 10.85 -14.77 -5.41
C VAL A 361 10.21 -13.62 -6.20
N ALA A 362 10.62 -12.38 -5.94
CA ALA A 362 10.14 -11.20 -6.65
C ALA A 362 10.42 -11.26 -8.15
N ALA A 363 11.63 -11.66 -8.54
CA ALA A 363 11.99 -11.81 -9.95
C ALA A 363 11.13 -12.88 -10.65
N LEU A 364 10.92 -14.04 -10.00
CA LEU A 364 10.10 -15.13 -10.52
C LEU A 364 8.62 -14.73 -10.63
N VAL A 365 8.08 -14.09 -9.60
CA VAL A 365 6.69 -13.61 -9.60
C VAL A 365 6.49 -12.56 -10.70
N THR A 366 7.42 -11.61 -10.85
CA THR A 366 7.35 -10.59 -11.91
C THR A 366 7.36 -11.23 -13.31
N LEU A 367 8.18 -12.26 -13.51
CA LEU A 367 8.19 -13.00 -14.78
C LEU A 367 6.85 -13.70 -15.02
N SER A 368 6.25 -14.31 -13.99
CA SER A 368 4.96 -15.00 -14.09
C SER A 368 3.81 -14.07 -14.49
N THR A 369 3.86 -12.78 -14.14
CA THR A 369 2.83 -11.80 -14.53
C THR A 369 2.84 -11.45 -16.01
N LYS A 370 3.94 -11.72 -16.72
CA LYS A 370 4.02 -11.57 -18.18
C LYS A 370 3.35 -12.73 -18.93
N LEU A 371 3.28 -13.91 -18.29
CA LEU A 371 2.73 -15.12 -18.89
C LEU A 371 1.22 -15.25 -18.68
N ASN A 372 0.71 -14.76 -17.57
CA ASN A 372 -0.73 -14.81 -17.24
C ASN A 372 -1.12 -13.51 -16.52
N ARG A 373 -2.23 -12.91 -16.93
CA ARG A 373 -2.79 -11.66 -16.39
C ARG A 373 -4.16 -11.84 -15.75
N GLU A 374 -4.49 -13.05 -15.37
CA GLU A 374 -5.67 -13.32 -14.57
C GLU A 374 -5.39 -13.08 -13.09
N VAL A 375 -6.33 -12.50 -12.38
CA VAL A 375 -6.25 -12.19 -10.97
C VAL A 375 -7.49 -12.66 -10.24
N ASP A 376 -7.29 -13.53 -9.26
CA ASP A 376 -8.35 -13.88 -8.32
C ASP A 376 -8.29 -12.90 -7.12
N TRP A 377 -9.37 -12.17 -6.93
CA TRP A 377 -9.48 -11.22 -5.83
C TRP A 377 -10.84 -11.31 -5.14
N ARG A 378 -10.80 -11.62 -3.85
CA ARG A 378 -12.02 -11.71 -3.02
C ARG A 378 -13.09 -12.65 -3.62
N GLY A 379 -12.66 -13.81 -4.16
CA GLY A 379 -13.53 -14.81 -4.75
C GLY A 379 -14.13 -14.43 -6.11
N ARG A 380 -13.56 -13.43 -6.78
CA ARG A 380 -13.86 -13.08 -8.18
C ARG A 380 -12.59 -13.16 -9.02
N SER A 381 -12.70 -13.69 -10.24
CA SER A 381 -11.63 -13.73 -11.21
C SER A 381 -11.75 -12.55 -12.17
N TYR A 382 -10.64 -11.86 -12.40
CA TYR A 382 -10.54 -10.72 -13.31
C TYR A 382 -9.48 -11.00 -14.36
N SER A 383 -9.80 -10.74 -15.64
CA SER A 383 -8.83 -10.77 -16.74
C SER A 383 -8.41 -9.35 -17.08
N LEU A 384 -7.11 -9.15 -17.23
CA LEU A 384 -6.53 -7.81 -17.43
C LEU A 384 -5.82 -7.73 -18.79
N ASP A 385 -5.91 -6.58 -19.42
CA ASP A 385 -5.10 -6.24 -20.58
C ASP A 385 -3.66 -5.81 -20.21
N ALA A 386 -2.88 -5.37 -21.18
CA ALA A 386 -1.50 -4.91 -20.98
C ALA A 386 -1.40 -3.67 -20.07
N SER A 387 -2.47 -2.90 -19.98
CA SER A 387 -2.58 -1.66 -19.18
C SER A 387 -3.28 -1.89 -17.85
N ALA A 388 -3.50 -3.17 -17.46
CA ALA A 388 -4.29 -3.62 -16.31
C ALA A 388 -5.73 -3.08 -16.27
N LYS A 389 -6.33 -2.86 -17.44
CA LYS A 389 -7.75 -2.62 -17.57
C LYS A 389 -8.50 -3.95 -17.54
N LEU A 390 -9.69 -3.91 -16.99
CA LEU A 390 -10.60 -5.04 -17.01
C LEU A 390 -10.99 -5.35 -18.45
N THR A 391 -10.77 -6.58 -18.91
CA THR A 391 -11.29 -7.04 -20.19
C THR A 391 -12.74 -7.50 -20.00
N SER A 392 -13.63 -7.17 -20.94
CA SER A 392 -15.03 -7.60 -20.94
C SER A 392 -15.10 -9.13 -21.04
N GLY A 393 -15.25 -9.80 -19.90
CA GLY A 393 -15.30 -11.28 -19.83
C GLY A 393 -15.16 -11.84 -18.42
N GLY A 394 -14.62 -11.08 -17.49
CA GLY A 394 -14.36 -11.52 -16.12
C GLY A 394 -15.44 -11.08 -15.14
N GLY A 395 -16.55 -11.79 -15.04
CA GLY A 395 -17.61 -11.47 -14.11
C GLY A 395 -18.67 -12.58 -14.08
N ALA A 396 -18.26 -13.80 -13.76
CA ALA A 396 -19.18 -14.86 -13.38
C ALA A 396 -19.20 -15.04 -11.87
#